data_9b7e1ccd12741333a3d2a3a48809236d
#
_entry.id   9b7e1ccd12741333a3d2a3a48809236d
#
_cell.length_a   1.000
_cell.length_b   1.000
_cell.length_c   1.000
_cell.angle_alpha   90.00
_cell.angle_beta   90.00
_cell.angle_gamma   90.00
#
_symmetry.space_group_name_H-M   'P 1'
#
loop_
_entity.id
_entity.type
_entity.pdbx_description
1 polymer ?
#
loop_
_entity_poly.entity_id
_entity_poly.type
_entity_poly.pdbx_seq_one_letter_code
_entity_poly.pdbx_strand_id
1 'polypeptide(L)'
;GHSVSINSMAMRVAGITAKTLTPVSGVIERDSDGSPTGTLRESAMDLVERHVPAESFAERREMMQIAVQEMNRFGITSAFDAWVGREDIDVYRDLDREGALTVRIRAALAYGHGALFTLDSPQEYERLVSDGAQLATENFKLGAVKLFIDGVLEGETAALVSPYLSEKGGRGDLTYTQAELNSIVIDLSKRGVQVYTHAVGDGGVRSILDAFEAAQTAFGKSDLRNQISHLQLIHPDDYSRFSELGVVANFQALWALPDEWIMNLNLPVVGMERVQRMYPIASLSRAGATIVGGSDWNVSSLNPLEAIEVGLLRQDWTKNDRLPDGATDQIDTLNPDERVDLDTMLRAYTVNAAWAMHQDTITGSLMRGKRADLVVLSKDLFAVPPQKISTVFVERTYMNGNLVYESGAVTD
;
A
#
# COMPACT_ATOMS: atom_id res chain seq x y z
N GLY A 1 -10.54 -0.77 3.33
CA GLY A 1 -11.10 -0.26 2.09
C GLY A 1 -11.84 1.06 2.26
N HIS A 2 -12.18 1.68 1.14
CA HIS A 2 -12.81 3.01 1.09
C HIS A 2 -14.34 2.96 1.05
N SER A 3 -14.93 1.76 1.16
CA SER A 3 -16.38 1.56 1.13
C SER A 3 -16.79 0.35 1.94
N VAL A 4 -17.97 0.43 2.57
CA VAL A 4 -18.62 -0.70 3.22
C VAL A 4 -20.07 -0.81 2.75
N SER A 5 -20.54 -2.03 2.53
CA SER A 5 -21.94 -2.32 2.27
C SER A 5 -22.54 -2.97 3.52
N ILE A 6 -23.58 -2.34 4.06
CA ILE A 6 -24.23 -2.76 5.28
C ILE A 6 -25.70 -3.14 5.03
N ASN A 7 -26.18 -4.13 5.75
CA ASN A 7 -27.58 -4.55 5.67
C ASN A 7 -28.50 -3.67 6.53
N SER A 8 -29.80 -3.86 6.39
CA SER A 8 -30.82 -3.09 7.12
C SER A 8 -30.74 -3.27 8.65
N MET A 9 -30.17 -4.37 9.16
CA MET A 9 -29.97 -4.55 10.59
C MET A 9 -28.83 -3.65 11.08
N ALA A 10 -27.68 -3.63 10.39
CA ALA A 10 -26.56 -2.77 10.72
C ALA A 10 -26.95 -1.28 10.64
N MET A 11 -27.73 -0.90 9.60
CA MET A 11 -28.30 0.46 9.52
C MET A 11 -29.14 0.83 10.75
N ARG A 12 -29.98 -0.11 11.23
CA ARG A 12 -30.79 0.12 12.45
C ARG A 12 -29.93 0.26 13.70
N VAL A 13 -28.92 -0.60 13.87
CA VAL A 13 -28.01 -0.55 15.01
C VAL A 13 -27.23 0.77 15.01
N ALA A 14 -26.75 1.21 13.85
CA ALA A 14 -26.03 2.45 13.69
C ALA A 14 -26.92 3.71 13.69
N GLY A 15 -28.25 3.56 13.67
CA GLY A 15 -29.20 4.66 13.61
C GLY A 15 -29.18 5.43 12.29
N ILE A 16 -28.75 4.80 11.19
CA ILE A 16 -28.63 5.42 9.86
C ILE A 16 -30.01 5.46 9.20
N THR A 17 -30.45 6.66 8.84
CA THR A 17 -31.76 6.95 8.25
C THR A 17 -31.65 7.98 7.12
N ALA A 18 -32.77 8.28 6.45
CA ALA A 18 -32.84 9.39 5.48
C ALA A 18 -32.48 10.76 6.07
N LYS A 19 -32.54 10.92 7.40
CA LYS A 19 -32.21 12.16 8.10
C LYS A 19 -30.78 12.22 8.63
N THR A 20 -30.03 11.14 8.53
CA THR A 20 -28.63 11.10 8.99
C THR A 20 -27.80 12.05 8.13
N LEU A 21 -27.10 12.98 8.79
CA LEU A 21 -26.19 13.90 8.09
C LEU A 21 -24.99 13.14 7.57
N THR A 22 -24.59 13.45 6.35
CA THR A 22 -23.34 12.91 5.78
C THR A 22 -22.16 13.53 6.52
N PRO A 23 -21.23 12.73 7.06
CA PRO A 23 -20.02 13.25 7.70
C PRO A 23 -19.15 14.03 6.72
N VAL A 24 -18.29 14.90 7.25
CA VAL A 24 -17.26 15.59 6.46
C VAL A 24 -16.32 14.53 5.83
N SER A 25 -15.99 14.69 4.57
CA SER A 25 -15.18 13.74 3.80
C SER A 25 -15.76 12.31 3.73
N GLY A 26 -17.07 12.14 3.93
CA GLY A 26 -17.76 10.86 3.82
C GLY A 26 -18.91 10.91 2.82
N VAL A 27 -19.39 9.74 2.39
CA VAL A 27 -20.59 9.63 1.55
C VAL A 27 -21.52 8.56 2.10
N ILE A 28 -22.80 8.94 2.28
CA ILE A 28 -23.89 7.98 2.49
C ILE A 28 -24.62 7.90 1.15
N GLU A 29 -24.48 6.78 0.45
CA GLU A 29 -25.21 6.56 -0.82
C GLU A 29 -26.71 6.49 -0.55
N ARG A 30 -27.50 7.17 -1.41
CA ARG A 30 -28.94 7.29 -1.24
C ARG A 30 -29.69 7.03 -2.53
N ASP A 31 -30.85 6.43 -2.39
CA ASP A 31 -31.83 6.31 -3.45
C ASP A 31 -32.45 7.70 -3.78
N SER A 32 -33.20 7.74 -4.89
CA SER A 32 -33.86 8.97 -5.36
C SER A 32 -34.87 9.57 -4.37
N ASP A 33 -35.38 8.77 -3.42
CA ASP A 33 -36.26 9.21 -2.33
C ASP A 33 -35.51 9.69 -1.09
N GLY A 34 -34.17 9.66 -1.11
CA GLY A 34 -33.30 10.05 0.00
C GLY A 34 -33.00 8.94 1.00
N SER A 35 -33.53 7.74 0.80
CA SER A 35 -33.27 6.59 1.67
C SER A 35 -31.83 6.07 1.50
N PRO A 36 -31.11 5.73 2.60
CA PRO A 36 -29.78 5.13 2.48
C PRO A 36 -29.83 3.79 1.76
N THR A 37 -28.96 3.56 0.76
CA THR A 37 -28.85 2.28 0.06
C THR A 37 -28.17 1.19 0.88
N GLY A 38 -27.40 1.59 1.90
CA GLY A 38 -26.54 0.73 2.71
C GLY A 38 -25.06 0.82 2.32
N THR A 39 -24.71 1.57 1.27
CA THR A 39 -23.31 1.82 0.94
C THR A 39 -22.83 3.09 1.63
N LEU A 40 -21.77 2.95 2.41
CA LEU A 40 -21.08 4.06 3.09
C LEU A 40 -19.65 4.14 2.56
N ARG A 41 -19.15 5.37 2.38
CA ARG A 41 -17.79 5.60 1.88
C ARG A 41 -17.02 6.53 2.81
N GLU A 42 -15.71 6.33 2.84
CA GLU A 42 -14.75 7.12 3.62
C GLU A 42 -15.23 7.30 5.07
N SER A 43 -15.19 8.50 5.63
CA SER A 43 -15.58 8.76 7.03
C SER A 43 -17.04 8.40 7.38
N ALA A 44 -17.91 8.15 6.39
CA ALA A 44 -19.25 7.67 6.68
C ALA A 44 -19.26 6.20 7.19
N MET A 45 -18.21 5.43 6.95
CA MET A 45 -18.05 4.07 7.47
C MET A 45 -18.01 4.04 9.01
N ASP A 46 -17.48 5.08 9.64
CA ASP A 46 -17.45 5.24 11.10
C ASP A 46 -18.80 5.12 11.77
N LEU A 47 -19.85 5.50 11.04
CA LEU A 47 -21.23 5.42 11.57
C LEU A 47 -21.61 4.00 11.96
N VAL A 48 -21.03 2.99 11.32
CA VAL A 48 -21.29 1.58 11.60
C VAL A 48 -20.14 0.90 12.32
N GLU A 49 -18.89 1.23 11.99
CA GLU A 49 -17.70 0.56 12.53
C GLU A 49 -17.59 0.69 14.05
N ARG A 50 -17.97 1.83 14.62
CA ARG A 50 -18.03 2.02 16.08
C ARG A 50 -18.98 1.07 16.82
N HIS A 51 -19.82 0.32 16.10
CA HIS A 51 -20.71 -0.69 16.66
C HIS A 51 -20.17 -2.12 16.47
N VAL A 52 -19.06 -2.28 15.77
CA VAL A 52 -18.38 -3.57 15.65
C VAL A 52 -17.59 -3.81 16.93
N PRO A 53 -17.76 -4.98 17.58
CA PRO A 53 -16.95 -5.31 18.75
C PRO A 53 -15.46 -5.28 18.42
N ALA A 54 -14.66 -4.67 19.27
CA ALA A 54 -13.20 -4.71 19.12
C ALA A 54 -12.69 -6.14 19.39
N GLU A 55 -11.69 -6.57 18.62
CA GLU A 55 -11.00 -7.83 18.87
C GLU A 55 -10.25 -7.77 20.21
N SER A 56 -10.25 -8.90 20.92
CA SER A 56 -9.38 -9.05 22.09
C SER A 56 -7.90 -9.12 21.67
N PHE A 57 -7.00 -8.86 22.62
CA PHE A 57 -5.55 -9.04 22.37
C PHE A 57 -5.22 -10.46 21.88
N ALA A 58 -5.87 -11.48 22.43
CA ALA A 58 -5.64 -12.87 22.04
C ALA A 58 -6.06 -13.16 20.59
N GLU A 59 -7.23 -12.67 20.17
CA GLU A 59 -7.72 -12.81 18.79
C GLU A 59 -6.81 -12.07 17.81
N ARG A 60 -6.44 -10.82 18.11
CA ARG A 60 -5.53 -10.02 17.27
C ARG A 60 -4.16 -10.68 17.14
N ARG A 61 -3.64 -11.24 18.24
CA ARG A 61 -2.37 -11.98 18.26
C ARG A 61 -2.44 -13.24 17.37
N GLU A 62 -3.52 -14.01 17.45
CA GLU A 62 -3.73 -15.19 16.61
C GLU A 62 -3.79 -14.80 15.12
N MET A 63 -4.58 -13.78 14.76
CA MET A 63 -4.67 -13.28 13.38
C MET A 63 -3.29 -12.82 12.86
N MET A 64 -2.53 -12.07 13.67
CA MET A 64 -1.21 -11.60 13.26
C MET A 64 -0.20 -12.75 13.11
N GLN A 65 -0.29 -13.79 13.94
CA GLN A 65 0.54 -14.98 13.81
C GLN A 65 0.24 -15.74 12.51
N ILE A 66 -1.04 -15.85 12.12
CA ILE A 66 -1.45 -16.42 10.83
C ILE A 66 -0.88 -15.57 9.68
N ALA A 67 -0.97 -14.26 9.78
CA ALA A 67 -0.43 -13.34 8.78
C ALA A 67 1.10 -13.51 8.60
N VAL A 68 1.84 -13.66 9.69
CA VAL A 68 3.28 -13.93 9.66
C VAL A 68 3.59 -15.26 8.96
N GLN A 69 2.81 -16.31 9.23
CA GLN A 69 2.97 -17.61 8.55
C GLN A 69 2.68 -17.51 7.05
N GLU A 70 1.65 -16.77 6.66
CA GLU A 70 1.35 -16.51 5.24
C GLU A 70 2.46 -15.71 4.56
N MET A 71 3.02 -14.69 5.20
CA MET A 71 4.18 -13.98 4.68
C MET A 71 5.35 -14.92 4.45
N ASN A 72 5.66 -15.79 5.40
CA ASN A 72 6.74 -16.77 5.24
C ASN A 72 6.48 -17.75 4.09
N ARG A 73 5.23 -18.16 3.89
CA ARG A 73 4.83 -19.06 2.78
C ARG A 73 5.11 -18.44 1.41
N PHE A 74 5.00 -17.12 1.30
CA PHE A 74 5.31 -16.38 0.07
C PHE A 74 6.75 -15.84 0.00
N GLY A 75 7.63 -16.29 0.89
CA GLY A 75 9.04 -15.89 0.86
C GLY A 75 9.32 -14.52 1.46
N ILE A 76 8.35 -13.92 2.15
CA ILE A 76 8.49 -12.59 2.71
C ILE A 76 9.17 -12.69 4.07
N THR A 77 10.36 -12.07 4.19
CA THR A 77 11.16 -12.02 5.43
C THR A 77 11.16 -10.64 6.08
N SER A 78 10.67 -9.63 5.35
CA SER A 78 10.50 -8.27 5.86
C SER A 78 9.28 -7.64 5.22
N ALA A 79 8.50 -6.91 6.02
CA ALA A 79 7.32 -6.20 5.55
C ALA A 79 7.23 -4.80 6.15
N PHE A 80 6.65 -3.88 5.39
CA PHE A 80 6.24 -2.57 5.89
C PHE A 80 4.75 -2.64 6.20
N ASP A 81 4.39 -2.64 7.50
CA ASP A 81 3.00 -2.50 7.90
C ASP A 81 2.66 -1.01 7.93
N ALA A 82 1.82 -0.62 6.97
CA ALA A 82 1.54 0.78 6.69
C ALA A 82 0.45 1.39 7.57
N TRP A 83 -0.13 0.61 8.49
CA TRP A 83 -1.23 1.09 9.33
C TRP A 83 -1.31 0.33 10.64
N VAL A 84 -0.67 0.85 11.67
CA VAL A 84 -0.71 0.28 13.02
C VAL A 84 -1.20 1.29 14.04
N GLY A 85 -1.84 0.77 15.10
CA GLY A 85 -2.14 1.48 16.34
C GLY A 85 -1.43 0.83 17.53
N ARG A 86 -1.75 1.31 18.72
CA ARG A 86 -1.16 0.83 19.98
C ARG A 86 -1.30 -0.68 20.17
N GLU A 87 -2.47 -1.22 19.87
CA GLU A 87 -2.77 -2.63 20.08
C GLU A 87 -1.94 -3.54 19.16
N ASP A 88 -1.73 -3.13 17.90
CA ASP A 88 -0.92 -3.86 16.93
C ASP A 88 0.56 -3.86 17.35
N ILE A 89 1.06 -2.70 17.82
CA ILE A 89 2.42 -2.56 18.35
C ILE A 89 2.66 -3.53 19.52
N ASP A 90 1.71 -3.62 20.44
CA ASP A 90 1.83 -4.50 21.59
C ASP A 90 1.83 -5.98 21.19
N VAL A 91 1.04 -6.36 20.18
CA VAL A 91 1.03 -7.72 19.63
C VAL A 91 2.34 -8.06 18.91
N TYR A 92 2.86 -7.17 18.06
CA TYR A 92 4.15 -7.40 17.40
C TYR A 92 5.29 -7.60 18.39
N ARG A 93 5.33 -6.78 19.44
CA ARG A 93 6.33 -6.88 20.51
C ARG A 93 6.18 -8.15 21.32
N ASP A 94 4.98 -8.64 21.53
CA ASP A 94 4.70 -9.89 22.21
C ASP A 94 5.16 -11.09 21.38
N LEU A 95 4.78 -11.15 20.12
CA LEU A 95 5.23 -12.18 19.19
C LEU A 95 6.74 -12.23 19.04
N ASP A 96 7.41 -11.06 18.97
CA ASP A 96 8.87 -11.02 18.86
C ASP A 96 9.56 -11.49 20.13
N ARG A 97 9.04 -11.14 21.30
CA ARG A 97 9.56 -11.61 22.60
C ARG A 97 9.48 -13.12 22.73
N GLU A 98 8.44 -13.74 22.18
CA GLU A 98 8.28 -15.18 22.19
C GLU A 98 9.02 -15.90 21.04
N GLY A 99 9.68 -15.16 20.14
CA GLY A 99 10.36 -15.70 18.96
C GLY A 99 9.40 -16.16 17.86
N ALA A 100 8.13 -15.74 17.91
CA ALA A 100 7.10 -16.08 16.95
C ALA A 100 6.99 -15.07 15.78
N LEU A 101 7.64 -13.90 15.88
CA LEU A 101 7.71 -12.91 14.81
C LEU A 101 8.84 -13.27 13.84
N THR A 102 8.54 -14.12 12.86
CA THR A 102 9.50 -14.61 11.86
C THR A 102 9.53 -13.76 10.58
N VAL A 103 9.10 -12.50 10.68
CA VAL A 103 9.20 -11.46 9.64
C VAL A 103 9.64 -10.17 10.33
N ARG A 104 10.55 -9.40 9.72
CA ARG A 104 10.90 -8.07 10.23
C ARG A 104 9.83 -7.08 9.81
N ILE A 105 9.25 -6.43 10.79
CA ILE A 105 8.22 -5.42 10.58
C ILE A 105 8.80 -4.02 10.80
N ARG A 106 8.69 -3.18 9.79
CA ARG A 106 8.73 -1.73 9.95
C ARG A 106 7.30 -1.22 9.87
N ALA A 107 6.86 -0.47 10.86
CA ALA A 107 5.48 -0.04 10.95
C ALA A 107 5.34 1.48 10.83
N ALA A 108 4.22 1.91 10.24
CA ALA A 108 3.78 3.30 10.22
C ALA A 108 2.55 3.46 11.12
N LEU A 109 2.67 4.38 12.07
CA LEU A 109 1.56 4.75 12.95
C LEU A 109 0.49 5.49 12.14
N ALA A 110 -0.75 5.05 12.24
CA ALA A 110 -1.87 5.72 11.58
C ALA A 110 -2.08 7.13 12.14
N TYR A 111 -2.24 8.10 11.24
CA TYR A 111 -2.54 9.49 11.56
C TYR A 111 -3.73 9.97 10.74
N GLY A 112 -4.71 10.58 11.39
CA GLY A 112 -5.84 11.11 10.65
C GLY A 112 -6.91 11.73 11.53
N HIS A 113 -7.91 12.29 10.86
CA HIS A 113 -9.12 12.82 11.46
C HIS A 113 -10.29 11.90 11.11
N GLY A 114 -10.90 11.31 12.12
CA GLY A 114 -12.01 10.36 11.96
C GLY A 114 -11.64 8.93 12.33
N ALA A 115 -12.64 8.11 12.65
CA ALA A 115 -12.44 6.78 13.21
C ALA A 115 -11.76 5.80 12.25
N LEU A 116 -11.91 5.97 10.94
CA LEU A 116 -11.20 5.15 9.93
C LEU A 116 -9.68 5.30 9.97
N PHE A 117 -9.19 6.47 10.37
CA PHE A 117 -7.78 6.84 10.24
C PHE A 117 -7.10 7.13 11.57
N THR A 118 -7.86 7.15 12.66
CA THR A 118 -7.33 7.43 14.00
C THR A 118 -7.59 6.24 14.91
N LEU A 119 -6.61 5.37 15.05
CA LEU A 119 -6.68 4.22 15.95
C LEU A 119 -6.44 4.62 17.41
N ASP A 120 -5.67 5.68 17.63
CA ASP A 120 -5.26 6.14 18.95
C ASP A 120 -5.74 7.57 19.24
N SER A 121 -5.86 7.90 20.51
CA SER A 121 -6.11 9.29 20.90
C SER A 121 -4.94 10.20 20.48
N PRO A 122 -5.17 11.53 20.29
CA PRO A 122 -4.06 12.43 19.95
C PRO A 122 -2.90 12.39 20.95
N GLN A 123 -3.18 12.18 22.24
CA GLN A 123 -2.15 12.07 23.27
C GLN A 123 -1.37 10.77 23.14
N GLU A 124 -2.02 9.65 22.87
CA GLU A 124 -1.36 8.38 22.66
C GLU A 124 -0.55 8.38 21.37
N TYR A 125 -1.09 8.95 20.28
CA TYR A 125 -0.36 9.16 19.02
C TYR A 125 0.97 9.90 19.27
N GLU A 126 0.93 11.05 19.96
CA GLU A 126 2.13 11.84 20.26
C GLU A 126 3.14 11.06 21.09
N ARG A 127 2.66 10.30 22.08
CA ARG A 127 3.49 9.43 22.89
C ARG A 127 4.15 8.32 22.06
N LEU A 128 3.38 7.61 21.20
CA LEU A 128 3.89 6.55 20.34
C LEU A 128 4.95 7.05 19.36
N VAL A 129 4.74 8.23 18.76
CA VAL A 129 5.74 8.86 17.89
C VAL A 129 7.01 9.24 18.67
N SER A 130 6.87 9.73 19.90
CA SER A 130 8.03 10.11 20.75
C SER A 130 8.80 8.89 21.26
N ASP A 131 8.09 7.81 21.58
CA ASP A 131 8.67 6.60 22.17
C ASP A 131 9.05 5.54 21.12
N GLY A 132 8.87 5.82 19.82
CA GLY A 132 9.03 4.84 18.76
C GLY A 132 10.32 4.02 18.80
N ALA A 133 11.46 4.66 19.15
CA ALA A 133 12.74 3.98 19.30
C ALA A 133 12.77 3.02 20.51
N GLN A 134 12.04 3.33 21.58
CA GLN A 134 11.97 2.53 22.82
C GLN A 134 10.99 1.35 22.66
N LEU A 135 10.05 1.47 21.70
CA LEU A 135 9.11 0.41 21.38
C LEU A 135 9.73 -0.66 20.48
N ALA A 136 10.88 -0.35 19.85
CA ALA A 136 11.56 -1.27 18.95
C ALA A 136 12.00 -2.55 19.66
N THR A 137 11.91 -3.66 18.95
CA THR A 137 12.48 -4.96 19.31
C THR A 137 13.45 -5.42 18.22
N GLU A 138 13.90 -6.67 18.24
CA GLU A 138 14.81 -7.17 17.19
C GLU A 138 14.16 -7.12 15.81
N ASN A 139 12.91 -7.59 15.70
CA ASN A 139 12.21 -7.75 14.44
C ASN A 139 11.03 -6.76 14.25
N PHE A 140 10.76 -5.88 15.20
CA PHE A 140 9.73 -4.85 15.09
C PHE A 140 10.31 -3.44 15.29
N LYS A 141 9.97 -2.50 14.40
CA LYS A 141 10.35 -1.09 14.53
C LYS A 141 9.19 -0.19 14.11
N LEU A 142 8.73 0.65 15.03
CA LEU A 142 7.89 1.79 14.70
C LEU A 142 8.82 2.92 14.22
N GLY A 143 8.66 3.37 12.98
CA GLY A 143 9.61 4.34 12.42
C GLY A 143 9.03 5.24 11.35
N ALA A 144 7.72 5.20 11.15
CA ALA A 144 7.02 6.02 10.17
C ALA A 144 5.64 6.43 10.68
N VAL A 145 5.05 7.39 9.97
CA VAL A 145 3.66 7.83 10.14
C VAL A 145 2.95 7.70 8.81
N LYS A 146 1.74 7.12 8.83
CA LYS A 146 0.86 6.94 7.65
C LYS A 146 -0.11 8.11 7.55
N LEU A 147 -0.13 8.73 6.37
CA LEU A 147 -1.11 9.75 5.99
C LEU A 147 -1.95 9.25 4.80
N PHE A 148 -3.22 9.60 4.80
CA PHE A 148 -4.11 9.47 3.64
C PHE A 148 -4.31 10.85 3.04
N ILE A 149 -3.87 11.03 1.78
CA ILE A 149 -3.91 12.34 1.12
C ILE A 149 -5.23 12.55 0.39
N ASP A 150 -5.77 11.49 -0.17
CA ASP A 150 -7.02 11.48 -0.91
C ASP A 150 -7.72 10.11 -0.78
N GLY A 151 -8.79 9.90 -1.55
CA GLY A 151 -9.51 8.63 -1.62
C GLY A 151 -9.15 7.80 -2.86
N VAL A 152 -10.18 7.28 -3.57
CA VAL A 152 -10.04 6.36 -4.71
C VAL A 152 -10.80 6.87 -5.94
N LEU A 153 -10.37 6.43 -7.14
CA LEU A 153 -10.94 6.92 -8.41
C LEU A 153 -12.37 6.48 -8.62
N GLU A 154 -12.71 5.23 -8.36
CA GLU A 154 -14.05 4.67 -8.52
C GLU A 154 -15.09 5.30 -7.59
N GLY A 155 -14.64 5.86 -6.47
CA GLY A 155 -15.45 6.65 -5.54
C GLY A 155 -15.57 8.12 -5.91
N GLU A 156 -14.80 8.57 -6.90
CA GLU A 156 -14.61 9.99 -7.24
C GLU A 156 -14.11 10.83 -6.04
N THR A 157 -13.37 10.17 -5.12
CA THR A 157 -12.79 10.78 -3.91
C THR A 157 -11.30 11.01 -4.03
N ALA A 158 -10.61 10.37 -5.00
CA ALA A 158 -9.22 10.68 -5.30
C ALA A 158 -9.07 12.10 -5.85
N ALA A 159 -8.08 12.85 -5.35
CA ALA A 159 -7.87 14.25 -5.75
C ALA A 159 -7.17 14.34 -7.12
N LEU A 160 -7.80 15.01 -8.08
CA LEU A 160 -7.32 15.13 -9.46
C LEU A 160 -6.91 16.56 -9.82
N VAL A 161 -5.88 16.69 -10.65
CA VAL A 161 -5.48 17.96 -11.27
C VAL A 161 -6.55 18.43 -12.26
N SER A 162 -7.15 17.53 -13.02
CA SER A 162 -8.26 17.82 -13.95
C SER A 162 -9.56 17.16 -13.49
N PRO A 163 -10.74 17.77 -13.68
CA PRO A 163 -12.00 17.22 -13.20
C PRO A 163 -12.30 15.80 -13.67
N TYR A 164 -13.09 15.07 -12.90
CA TYR A 164 -13.76 13.84 -13.33
C TYR A 164 -14.66 14.10 -14.51
N LEU A 165 -14.91 13.06 -15.31
CA LEU A 165 -15.76 13.13 -16.51
C LEU A 165 -17.23 12.78 -16.21
N SER A 166 -17.54 12.37 -14.99
CA SER A 166 -18.90 12.07 -14.57
C SER A 166 -19.79 13.32 -14.57
N GLU A 167 -21.11 13.12 -14.54
CA GLU A 167 -22.08 14.21 -14.44
C GLU A 167 -21.91 15.04 -13.14
N LYS A 168 -21.40 14.44 -12.07
CA LYS A 168 -21.10 15.15 -10.82
C LYS A 168 -19.99 16.17 -11.02
N GLY A 169 -19.04 15.87 -11.93
CA GLY A 169 -17.85 16.67 -12.12
C GLY A 169 -17.02 16.76 -10.82
N GLY A 170 -16.22 17.80 -10.70
CA GLY A 170 -15.38 17.97 -9.51
C GLY A 170 -14.01 17.34 -9.67
N ARG A 171 -13.21 17.41 -8.62
CA ARG A 171 -11.80 16.96 -8.66
C ARG A 171 -11.46 16.00 -7.54
N GLY A 172 -12.45 15.45 -6.84
CA GLY A 172 -12.23 14.74 -5.58
C GLY A 172 -11.81 15.71 -4.47
N ASP A 173 -11.43 15.16 -3.34
CA ASP A 173 -11.10 15.93 -2.15
C ASP A 173 -9.73 15.55 -1.60
N LEU A 174 -9.00 16.55 -1.10
CA LEU A 174 -7.82 16.33 -0.28
C LEU A 174 -8.24 16.19 1.18
N THR A 175 -7.63 15.23 1.89
CA THR A 175 -7.88 15.04 3.33
C THR A 175 -7.42 16.25 4.15
N TYR A 176 -6.38 16.92 3.69
CA TYR A 176 -5.78 18.08 4.35
C TYR A 176 -5.71 19.27 3.40
N THR A 177 -5.85 20.47 3.90
CA THR A 177 -5.40 21.66 3.15
C THR A 177 -3.89 21.59 2.94
N GLN A 178 -3.38 22.24 1.89
CA GLN A 178 -1.92 22.25 1.63
C GLN A 178 -1.12 22.81 2.82
N ALA A 179 -1.67 23.82 3.52
CA ALA A 179 -1.02 24.42 4.68
C ALA A 179 -0.91 23.44 5.87
N GLU A 180 -1.98 22.69 6.13
CA GLU A 180 -1.99 21.63 7.16
C GLU A 180 -1.01 20.51 6.81
N LEU A 181 -1.06 20.01 5.56
CA LEU A 181 -0.17 18.96 5.09
C LEU A 181 1.30 19.38 5.19
N ASN A 182 1.63 20.58 4.77
CA ASN A 182 2.98 21.14 4.92
C ASN A 182 3.41 21.16 6.39
N SER A 183 2.54 21.61 7.29
CA SER A 183 2.84 21.69 8.73
C SER A 183 3.11 20.30 9.32
N ILE A 184 2.28 19.30 8.97
CA ILE A 184 2.43 17.91 9.41
C ILE A 184 3.76 17.33 8.92
N VAL A 185 4.04 17.43 7.63
CA VAL A 185 5.27 16.86 7.03
C VAL A 185 6.52 17.56 7.54
N ILE A 186 6.47 18.88 7.75
CA ILE A 186 7.57 19.65 8.35
C ILE A 186 7.85 19.20 9.78
N ASP A 187 6.82 19.02 10.62
CA ASP A 187 6.99 18.54 12.00
C ASP A 187 7.58 17.12 12.04
N LEU A 188 7.02 16.20 11.28
CA LEU A 188 7.52 14.81 11.20
C LEU A 188 8.97 14.77 10.70
N SER A 189 9.30 15.55 9.67
CA SER A 189 10.67 15.64 9.14
C SER A 189 11.65 16.19 10.17
N LYS A 190 11.26 17.22 10.93
CA LYS A 190 12.08 17.77 12.04
C LYS A 190 12.34 16.73 13.13
N ARG A 191 11.39 15.84 13.37
CA ARG A 191 11.49 14.75 14.36
C ARG A 191 12.26 13.53 13.83
N GLY A 192 12.66 13.53 12.55
CA GLY A 192 13.34 12.40 11.92
C GLY A 192 12.41 11.22 11.62
N VAL A 193 11.10 11.46 11.52
CA VAL A 193 10.08 10.43 11.28
C VAL A 193 9.80 10.32 9.79
N GLN A 194 9.88 9.10 9.25
CA GLN A 194 9.52 8.81 7.86
C GLN A 194 8.02 9.01 7.65
N VAL A 195 7.63 9.59 6.52
CA VAL A 195 6.23 9.71 6.12
C VAL A 195 5.93 8.66 5.06
N TYR A 196 4.86 7.89 5.30
CA TYR A 196 4.30 6.92 4.35
C TYR A 196 2.89 7.37 3.96
N THR A 197 2.61 7.55 2.68
CA THR A 197 1.33 8.13 2.25
C THR A 197 0.55 7.24 1.31
N HIS A 198 -0.77 7.27 1.44
CA HIS A 198 -1.71 6.89 0.39
C HIS A 198 -1.94 8.12 -0.50
N ALA A 199 -1.71 8.00 -1.79
CA ALA A 199 -2.13 8.97 -2.79
C ALA A 199 -2.42 8.26 -4.12
N VAL A 200 -3.66 8.39 -4.59
CA VAL A 200 -4.21 7.72 -5.77
C VAL A 200 -4.33 8.67 -6.94
N GLY A 201 -4.88 9.86 -6.73
CA GLY A 201 -5.06 10.88 -7.77
C GLY A 201 -3.81 11.74 -7.96
N ASP A 202 -3.64 12.24 -9.19
CA ASP A 202 -2.50 13.10 -9.55
C ASP A 202 -2.48 14.43 -8.78
N GLY A 203 -3.61 14.93 -8.33
CA GLY A 203 -3.71 16.09 -7.43
C GLY A 203 -3.24 15.74 -6.01
N GLY A 204 -3.59 14.56 -5.50
CA GLY A 204 -3.11 14.06 -4.21
C GLY A 204 -1.61 13.85 -4.20
N VAL A 205 -1.07 13.20 -5.24
CA VAL A 205 0.39 13.00 -5.42
C VAL A 205 1.12 14.34 -5.46
N ARG A 206 0.63 15.32 -6.22
CA ARG A 206 1.21 16.67 -6.27
C ARG A 206 1.23 17.34 -4.91
N SER A 207 0.12 17.29 -4.19
CA SER A 207 -0.03 17.90 -2.88
C SER A 207 1.00 17.39 -1.86
N ILE A 208 1.23 16.07 -1.81
CA ILE A 208 2.24 15.52 -0.89
C ILE A 208 3.67 15.78 -1.36
N LEU A 209 3.95 15.79 -2.66
CA LEU A 209 5.25 16.22 -3.18
C LEU A 209 5.56 17.68 -2.83
N ASP A 210 4.57 18.57 -2.90
CA ASP A 210 4.69 19.97 -2.47
C ASP A 210 5.02 20.07 -0.97
N ALA A 211 4.42 19.21 -0.14
CA ALA A 211 4.72 19.18 1.28
C ALA A 211 6.14 18.64 1.58
N PHE A 212 6.62 17.63 0.85
CA PHE A 212 8.01 17.16 0.96
C PHE A 212 9.00 18.24 0.51
N GLU A 213 8.70 18.98 -0.55
CA GLU A 213 9.51 20.11 -1.00
C GLU A 213 9.56 21.24 0.03
N ALA A 214 8.42 21.57 0.66
CA ALA A 214 8.34 22.53 1.74
C ALA A 214 9.21 22.12 2.95
N ALA A 215 9.18 20.83 3.33
CA ALA A 215 10.02 20.32 4.40
C ALA A 215 11.52 20.40 4.06
N GLN A 216 11.92 20.03 2.82
CA GLN A 216 13.30 20.15 2.37
C GLN A 216 13.76 21.60 2.29
N THR A 217 12.87 22.51 1.92
CA THR A 217 13.16 23.97 1.94
C THR A 217 13.41 24.47 3.36
N ALA A 218 12.67 23.96 4.33
CA ALA A 218 12.77 24.37 5.73
C ALA A 218 14.03 23.82 6.45
N PHE A 219 14.44 22.59 6.15
CA PHE A 219 15.50 21.88 6.91
C PHE A 219 16.62 21.28 6.05
N GLY A 220 16.58 21.42 4.73
CA GLY A 220 17.48 20.75 3.82
C GLY A 220 17.08 19.30 3.51
N LYS A 221 17.86 18.66 2.62
CA LYS A 221 17.62 17.25 2.25
C LYS A 221 17.91 16.32 3.44
N SER A 222 17.05 15.36 3.65
CA SER A 222 17.20 14.32 4.69
C SER A 222 17.07 12.94 4.05
N ASP A 223 17.69 11.91 4.68
CA ASP A 223 17.54 10.50 4.27
C ASP A 223 16.35 9.84 5.00
N LEU A 224 15.16 10.47 4.95
CA LEU A 224 13.96 9.91 5.56
C LEU A 224 13.32 8.81 4.68
N ARG A 225 13.63 8.80 3.37
CA ARG A 225 13.09 7.81 2.43
C ARG A 225 11.56 7.77 2.46
N ASN A 226 10.94 8.98 2.46
CA ASN A 226 9.49 9.13 2.45
C ASN A 226 8.88 8.38 1.27
N GLN A 227 7.70 7.78 1.47
CA GLN A 227 7.07 6.92 0.48
C GLN A 227 5.68 7.44 0.09
N ILE A 228 5.37 7.35 -1.19
CA ILE A 228 4.00 7.50 -1.69
C ILE A 228 3.56 6.15 -2.25
N SER A 229 2.45 5.62 -1.74
CA SER A 229 1.88 4.35 -2.17
C SER A 229 0.66 4.55 -3.07
N HIS A 230 0.37 3.51 -3.82
CA HIS A 230 -0.68 3.34 -4.83
C HIS A 230 -0.34 4.00 -6.15
N LEU A 231 -0.20 5.32 -6.22
CA LEU A 231 0.31 6.02 -7.40
C LEU A 231 -0.45 5.63 -8.69
N GLN A 232 -1.78 5.51 -8.59
CA GLN A 232 -2.59 5.07 -9.71
C GLN A 232 -2.57 6.09 -10.85
N LEU A 233 -2.68 7.38 -10.52
CA LEU A 233 -2.46 8.48 -11.46
C LEU A 233 -1.37 9.42 -10.95
N ILE A 234 -0.46 9.81 -11.83
CA ILE A 234 0.56 10.82 -11.57
C ILE A 234 0.60 11.78 -12.76
N HIS A 235 0.62 13.08 -12.51
CA HIS A 235 0.82 14.03 -13.58
C HIS A 235 2.26 13.95 -14.11
N PRO A 236 2.50 13.93 -15.43
CA PRO A 236 3.85 13.78 -15.99
C PRO A 236 4.87 14.82 -15.49
N ASP A 237 4.43 16.06 -15.20
CA ASP A 237 5.28 17.12 -14.65
C ASP A 237 5.84 16.78 -13.26
N ASP A 238 5.26 15.81 -12.56
CA ASP A 238 5.68 15.43 -11.22
C ASP A 238 6.64 14.21 -11.20
N TYR A 239 6.90 13.56 -12.36
CA TYR A 239 7.75 12.36 -12.41
C TYR A 239 9.19 12.60 -11.90
N SER A 240 9.85 13.68 -12.32
CA SER A 240 11.22 13.99 -11.91
C SER A 240 11.32 14.34 -10.41
N ARG A 241 10.23 14.86 -9.83
CA ARG A 241 10.20 15.29 -8.42
C ARG A 241 10.46 14.14 -7.45
N PHE A 242 10.09 12.90 -7.81
CA PHE A 242 10.39 11.73 -6.97
C PHE A 242 11.88 11.57 -6.73
N SER A 243 12.69 11.63 -7.79
CA SER A 243 14.16 11.53 -7.66
C SER A 243 14.78 12.79 -7.07
N GLU A 244 14.30 13.97 -7.43
CA GLU A 244 14.79 15.25 -6.92
C GLU A 244 14.60 15.40 -5.40
N LEU A 245 13.44 14.94 -4.90
CA LEU A 245 13.07 14.99 -3.48
C LEU A 245 13.48 13.71 -2.71
N GLY A 246 13.98 12.67 -3.40
CA GLY A 246 14.33 11.40 -2.77
C GLY A 246 13.13 10.62 -2.25
N VAL A 247 11.98 10.77 -2.90
CA VAL A 247 10.72 10.10 -2.55
C VAL A 247 10.65 8.73 -3.20
N VAL A 248 10.25 7.73 -2.42
CA VAL A 248 10.07 6.35 -2.87
C VAL A 248 8.70 6.20 -3.54
N ALA A 249 8.69 5.62 -4.73
CA ALA A 249 7.48 5.26 -5.44
C ALA A 249 7.09 3.81 -5.11
N ASN A 250 6.08 3.63 -4.27
CA ASN A 250 5.61 2.32 -3.81
C ASN A 250 4.36 1.90 -4.58
N PHE A 251 4.53 0.91 -5.46
CA PHE A 251 3.46 0.43 -6.33
C PHE A 251 2.88 -0.90 -5.86
N GLN A 252 1.57 -1.03 -5.94
CA GLN A 252 0.86 -2.30 -5.97
C GLN A 252 0.80 -2.75 -7.43
N ALA A 253 1.91 -3.31 -7.92
CA ALA A 253 2.05 -3.65 -9.34
C ALA A 253 0.99 -4.67 -9.81
N LEU A 254 0.44 -5.47 -8.90
CA LEU A 254 -0.64 -6.41 -9.18
C LEU A 254 -1.92 -5.72 -9.70
N TRP A 255 -2.13 -4.43 -9.37
CA TRP A 255 -3.30 -3.66 -9.83
C TRP A 255 -3.11 -3.06 -11.24
N ALA A 256 -1.92 -3.15 -11.79
CA ALA A 256 -1.56 -2.52 -13.05
C ALA A 256 -1.96 -3.39 -14.27
N LEU A 257 -3.20 -3.84 -14.32
CA LEU A 257 -3.78 -4.70 -15.37
C LEU A 257 -5.18 -4.23 -15.76
N PRO A 258 -5.71 -4.57 -16.95
CA PRO A 258 -7.02 -4.12 -17.43
C PRO A 258 -8.13 -4.97 -16.81
N ASP A 259 -8.34 -4.85 -15.52
CA ASP A 259 -9.39 -5.53 -14.77
C ASP A 259 -10.74 -4.79 -14.83
N GLU A 260 -11.73 -5.37 -14.19
CA GLU A 260 -13.07 -4.78 -14.12
C GLU A 260 -13.09 -3.46 -13.34
N TRP A 261 -12.20 -3.27 -12.37
CA TRP A 261 -12.09 -2.02 -11.62
C TRP A 261 -11.64 -0.88 -12.51
N ILE A 262 -10.59 -1.09 -13.30
CA ILE A 262 -10.09 -0.08 -14.23
C ILE A 262 -11.08 0.13 -15.38
N MET A 263 -11.54 -0.96 -16.01
CA MET A 263 -12.31 -0.84 -17.26
C MET A 263 -13.77 -0.46 -17.03
N ASN A 264 -14.39 -0.92 -15.94
CA ASN A 264 -15.82 -0.70 -15.71
C ASN A 264 -16.10 0.44 -14.71
N LEU A 265 -15.16 0.74 -13.80
CA LEU A 265 -15.37 1.76 -12.76
C LEU A 265 -14.51 3.00 -12.98
N ASN A 266 -13.21 2.85 -13.24
CA ASN A 266 -12.32 4.00 -13.41
C ASN A 266 -12.44 4.66 -14.79
N LEU A 267 -12.43 3.86 -15.87
CA LEU A 267 -12.51 4.38 -17.24
C LEU A 267 -13.69 5.34 -17.47
N PRO A 268 -14.93 5.05 -17.04
CA PRO A 268 -16.05 5.97 -17.22
C PRO A 268 -15.86 7.34 -16.55
N VAL A 269 -15.15 7.39 -15.42
CA VAL A 269 -15.02 8.61 -14.62
C VAL A 269 -13.75 9.40 -14.88
N VAL A 270 -12.66 8.75 -15.39
CA VAL A 270 -11.42 9.46 -15.70
C VAL A 270 -11.10 9.53 -17.21
N GLY A 271 -11.67 8.67 -18.02
CA GLY A 271 -11.48 8.61 -19.47
C GLY A 271 -10.21 7.87 -19.91
N MET A 272 -10.18 7.43 -21.17
CA MET A 272 -9.12 6.59 -21.73
C MET A 272 -7.74 7.24 -21.65
N GLU A 273 -7.62 8.53 -21.89
CA GLU A 273 -6.34 9.24 -21.83
C GLU A 273 -5.65 9.09 -20.46
N ARG A 274 -6.42 9.18 -19.37
CA ARG A 274 -5.88 9.00 -18.01
C ARG A 274 -5.65 7.52 -17.68
N VAL A 275 -6.54 6.63 -18.12
CA VAL A 275 -6.35 5.17 -17.98
C VAL A 275 -5.04 4.73 -18.64
N GLN A 276 -4.70 5.26 -19.81
CA GLN A 276 -3.44 4.97 -20.51
C GLN A 276 -2.17 5.51 -19.79
N ARG A 277 -2.32 6.23 -18.68
CA ARG A 277 -1.23 6.74 -17.86
C ARG A 277 -1.24 6.16 -16.43
N MET A 278 -2.11 5.20 -16.15
CA MET A 278 -2.20 4.58 -14.82
C MET A 278 -0.97 3.74 -14.51
N TYR A 279 -0.55 3.79 -13.25
CA TYR A 279 0.60 3.05 -12.72
C TYR A 279 1.87 3.24 -13.56
N PRO A 280 2.43 4.47 -13.64
CA PRO A 280 3.54 4.79 -14.53
C PRO A 280 4.90 4.31 -13.98
N ILE A 281 5.03 2.98 -13.77
CA ILE A 281 6.19 2.36 -13.12
C ILE A 281 7.46 2.58 -13.93
N ALA A 282 7.42 2.32 -15.25
CA ALA A 282 8.58 2.49 -16.11
C ALA A 282 8.94 3.96 -16.29
N SER A 283 7.95 4.85 -16.38
CA SER A 283 8.17 6.29 -16.49
C SER A 283 8.86 6.85 -15.26
N LEU A 284 8.42 6.49 -14.05
CA LEU A 284 9.09 6.90 -12.81
C LEU A 284 10.48 6.27 -12.67
N SER A 285 10.65 5.01 -13.05
CA SER A 285 11.96 4.35 -13.06
C SER A 285 12.93 5.10 -14.00
N ARG A 286 12.50 5.46 -15.21
CA ARG A 286 13.29 6.28 -16.15
C ARG A 286 13.60 7.68 -15.63
N ALA A 287 12.70 8.26 -14.81
CA ALA A 287 12.92 9.54 -14.14
C ALA A 287 13.86 9.43 -12.91
N GLY A 288 14.38 8.24 -12.61
CA GLY A 288 15.31 8.01 -11.51
C GLY A 288 14.67 7.80 -10.13
N ALA A 289 13.37 7.61 -10.06
CA ALA A 289 12.69 7.29 -8.81
C ALA A 289 13.08 5.88 -8.31
N THR A 290 13.20 5.73 -7.00
CA THR A 290 13.33 4.39 -6.39
C THR A 290 11.96 3.70 -6.38
N ILE A 291 11.84 2.62 -7.15
CA ILE A 291 10.61 1.81 -7.23
C ILE A 291 10.63 0.74 -6.13
N VAL A 292 9.52 0.63 -5.41
CA VAL A 292 9.29 -0.41 -4.38
C VAL A 292 7.96 -1.10 -4.68
N GLY A 293 7.93 -2.41 -4.50
CA GLY A 293 6.72 -3.22 -4.61
C GLY A 293 6.05 -3.43 -3.25
N GLY A 294 4.74 -3.40 -3.25
CA GLY A 294 3.89 -3.73 -2.12
C GLY A 294 2.61 -4.44 -2.59
N SER A 295 1.92 -5.12 -1.69
CA SER A 295 0.68 -5.85 -2.01
C SER A 295 -0.58 -5.10 -1.58
N ASP A 296 -0.48 -4.25 -0.56
CA ASP A 296 -1.63 -3.72 0.18
C ASP A 296 -2.55 -4.86 0.68
N TRP A 297 -1.91 -5.97 1.11
CA TRP A 297 -2.63 -7.10 1.64
C TRP A 297 -3.36 -6.66 2.93
N ASN A 298 -4.63 -6.96 3.04
CA ASN A 298 -5.46 -8.00 2.41
C ASN A 298 -6.36 -7.48 1.25
N VAL A 299 -6.11 -6.29 0.71
CA VAL A 299 -6.87 -5.77 -0.44
C VAL A 299 -6.61 -6.63 -1.68
N SER A 300 -5.38 -7.07 -1.89
CA SER A 300 -5.03 -7.97 -2.98
C SER A 300 -4.11 -9.11 -2.51
N SER A 301 -3.72 -9.99 -3.44
CA SER A 301 -2.84 -11.13 -3.14
C SER A 301 -1.52 -10.68 -2.53
N LEU A 302 -1.08 -11.43 -1.51
CA LEU A 302 0.21 -11.25 -0.85
C LEU A 302 1.40 -11.72 -1.69
N ASN A 303 1.16 -12.56 -2.73
CA ASN A 303 2.20 -13.21 -3.51
C ASN A 303 3.01 -12.22 -4.37
N PRO A 304 4.31 -11.98 -4.10
CA PRO A 304 5.12 -11.07 -4.90
C PRO A 304 5.30 -11.50 -6.35
N LEU A 305 5.26 -12.81 -6.65
CA LEU A 305 5.51 -13.34 -7.99
C LEU A 305 4.37 -12.98 -8.95
N GLU A 306 3.12 -12.91 -8.47
CA GLU A 306 1.99 -12.42 -9.25
C GLU A 306 2.17 -10.94 -9.63
N ALA A 307 2.55 -10.12 -8.66
CA ALA A 307 2.81 -8.71 -8.90
C ALA A 307 4.03 -8.45 -9.82
N ILE A 308 5.07 -9.30 -9.72
CA ILE A 308 6.21 -9.27 -10.64
C ILE A 308 5.76 -9.59 -12.06
N GLU A 309 4.96 -10.66 -12.25
CA GLU A 309 4.43 -11.01 -13.59
C GLU A 309 3.62 -9.85 -14.19
N VAL A 310 2.72 -9.23 -13.40
CA VAL A 310 1.94 -8.08 -13.87
C VAL A 310 2.85 -6.89 -14.18
N GLY A 311 3.87 -6.61 -13.39
CA GLY A 311 4.85 -5.55 -13.66
C GLY A 311 5.55 -5.71 -15.01
N LEU A 312 5.85 -6.97 -15.42
CA LEU A 312 6.47 -7.30 -16.70
C LEU A 312 5.50 -7.24 -17.87
N LEU A 313 4.26 -7.69 -17.68
CA LEU A 313 3.31 -7.95 -18.78
C LEU A 313 2.16 -6.95 -18.85
N ARG A 314 1.76 -6.37 -17.71
CA ARG A 314 0.60 -5.48 -17.62
C ARG A 314 -0.70 -6.16 -18.08
N GLN A 315 -0.81 -7.45 -17.77
CA GLN A 315 -1.89 -8.35 -18.21
C GLN A 315 -2.45 -9.09 -17.00
N ASP A 316 -3.65 -9.64 -17.17
CA ASP A 316 -4.29 -10.48 -16.17
C ASP A 316 -3.55 -11.82 -16.05
N TRP A 317 -2.75 -11.94 -15.00
CA TRP A 317 -1.92 -13.10 -14.71
C TRP A 317 -2.75 -14.41 -14.56
N THR A 318 -4.00 -14.32 -14.14
CA THR A 318 -4.88 -15.50 -14.00
C THR A 318 -5.26 -16.11 -15.35
N LYS A 319 -5.07 -15.37 -16.43
CA LYS A 319 -5.31 -15.84 -17.80
C LYS A 319 -4.03 -16.33 -18.46
N ASN A 320 -2.88 -15.83 -18.05
CA ASN A 320 -1.59 -16.10 -18.68
C ASN A 320 -1.18 -17.58 -18.61
N ASP A 321 -1.40 -18.26 -17.49
CA ASP A 321 -1.00 -19.65 -17.31
C ASP A 321 -1.83 -20.66 -18.10
N ARG A 322 -2.99 -20.22 -18.64
CA ARG A 322 -3.88 -21.03 -19.49
C ARG A 322 -3.51 -20.97 -20.97
N LEU A 323 -2.61 -20.06 -21.36
CA LEU A 323 -2.19 -19.91 -22.74
C LEU A 323 -0.99 -20.79 -23.08
N PRO A 324 -0.86 -21.26 -24.33
CA PRO A 324 0.39 -21.83 -24.83
C PRO A 324 1.54 -20.81 -24.72
N ASP A 325 2.76 -21.31 -24.56
CA ASP A 325 3.94 -20.46 -24.48
C ASP A 325 4.02 -19.49 -25.66
N GLY A 326 4.17 -18.20 -25.37
CA GLY A 326 4.25 -17.13 -26.37
C GLY A 326 2.93 -16.58 -26.92
N ALA A 327 1.78 -17.03 -26.43
CA ALA A 327 0.45 -16.60 -26.93
C ALA A 327 -0.09 -15.32 -26.23
N THR A 328 0.77 -14.43 -25.78
CA THR A 328 0.41 -13.21 -25.00
C THR A 328 -0.38 -12.16 -25.81
N ASP A 329 -0.33 -12.21 -27.14
CA ASP A 329 -0.99 -11.22 -28.01
C ASP A 329 -2.54 -11.26 -27.96
N GLN A 330 -3.10 -12.27 -27.28
CA GLN A 330 -4.55 -12.46 -27.12
C GLN A 330 -5.11 -11.89 -25.82
N ILE A 331 -4.26 -11.33 -24.95
CA ILE A 331 -4.66 -10.77 -23.65
C ILE A 331 -4.54 -9.25 -23.71
N ASP A 332 -5.61 -8.58 -23.29
CA ASP A 332 -5.60 -7.14 -23.15
C ASP A 332 -4.48 -6.68 -22.19
N THR A 333 -3.79 -5.62 -22.59
CA THR A 333 -2.65 -5.07 -21.86
C THR A 333 -2.95 -3.63 -21.45
N LEU A 334 -2.78 -3.33 -20.17
CA LEU A 334 -2.85 -1.96 -19.67
C LEU A 334 -1.51 -1.25 -19.88
N ASN A 335 -1.47 -0.18 -20.69
CA ASN A 335 -0.30 0.69 -20.88
C ASN A 335 1.01 -0.10 -21.12
N PRO A 336 1.19 -0.73 -22.27
CA PRO A 336 2.34 -1.59 -22.54
C PRO A 336 3.70 -0.88 -22.42
N ASP A 337 3.75 0.46 -22.58
CA ASP A 337 4.96 1.26 -22.44
C ASP A 337 5.42 1.43 -20.98
N GLU A 338 4.55 1.06 -20.03
CA GLU A 338 4.83 1.07 -18.60
C GLU A 338 5.26 -0.31 -18.05
N ARG A 339 5.53 -1.27 -18.93
CA ARG A 339 6.19 -2.54 -18.57
C ARG A 339 7.61 -2.28 -18.08
N VAL A 340 8.04 -3.05 -17.11
CA VAL A 340 9.41 -3.05 -16.60
C VAL A 340 10.03 -4.44 -16.74
N ASP A 341 11.34 -4.53 -16.65
CA ASP A 341 12.05 -5.81 -16.70
C ASP A 341 12.04 -6.55 -15.35
N LEU A 342 12.45 -7.81 -15.39
CA LEU A 342 12.51 -8.67 -14.21
C LEU A 342 13.49 -8.13 -13.16
N ASP A 343 14.65 -7.59 -13.55
CA ASP A 343 15.63 -7.02 -12.60
C ASP A 343 15.01 -5.85 -11.82
N THR A 344 14.28 -4.95 -12.50
CA THR A 344 13.57 -3.84 -11.86
C THR A 344 12.56 -4.34 -10.83
N MET A 345 11.76 -5.34 -11.17
CA MET A 345 10.77 -5.89 -10.23
C MET A 345 11.41 -6.64 -9.08
N LEU A 346 12.44 -7.45 -9.33
CA LEU A 346 13.17 -8.13 -8.26
C LEU A 346 13.83 -7.13 -7.29
N ARG A 347 14.40 -6.05 -7.81
CA ARG A 347 14.94 -4.95 -6.97
C ARG A 347 13.85 -4.28 -6.16
N ALA A 348 12.67 -4.06 -6.73
CA ALA A 348 11.55 -3.44 -6.04
C ALA A 348 11.09 -4.25 -4.80
N TYR A 349 11.17 -5.58 -4.87
CA TYR A 349 10.81 -6.49 -3.77
C TYR A 349 11.99 -6.92 -2.89
N THR A 350 13.23 -6.48 -3.17
CA THR A 350 14.42 -6.86 -2.40
C THR A 350 15.23 -5.66 -1.94
N VAL A 351 16.23 -5.23 -2.71
CA VAL A 351 17.19 -4.21 -2.29
C VAL A 351 16.53 -2.84 -2.09
N ASN A 352 15.59 -2.45 -2.96
CA ASN A 352 14.90 -1.18 -2.85
C ASN A 352 13.92 -1.19 -1.68
N ALA A 353 13.18 -2.30 -1.47
CA ALA A 353 12.30 -2.45 -0.31
C ALA A 353 13.09 -2.39 1.00
N ALA A 354 14.20 -3.12 1.09
CA ALA A 354 15.08 -3.07 2.26
C ALA A 354 15.62 -1.65 2.50
N TRP A 355 16.00 -0.94 1.43
CA TRP A 355 16.46 0.45 1.53
C TRP A 355 15.32 1.35 2.03
N ALA A 356 14.13 1.29 1.45
CA ALA A 356 13.00 2.11 1.87
C ALA A 356 12.58 1.88 3.34
N MET A 357 12.88 0.68 3.87
CA MET A 357 12.64 0.31 5.27
C MET A 357 13.83 0.60 6.20
N HIS A 358 14.91 1.25 5.73
CA HIS A 358 16.15 1.45 6.49
C HIS A 358 16.79 0.14 6.99
N GLN A 359 16.70 -0.92 6.19
CA GLN A 359 17.26 -2.25 6.48
C GLN A 359 18.34 -2.69 5.49
N ASP A 360 18.69 -1.85 4.52
CA ASP A 360 19.62 -2.13 3.43
C ASP A 360 21.04 -2.52 3.88
N THR A 361 21.44 -2.13 5.09
CA THR A 361 22.71 -2.55 5.68
C THR A 361 22.68 -3.97 6.22
N ILE A 362 21.51 -4.54 6.50
CA ILE A 362 21.36 -5.85 7.15
C ILE A 362 20.63 -6.88 6.31
N THR A 363 19.81 -6.47 5.32
CA THR A 363 19.00 -7.36 4.47
C THR A 363 18.98 -6.88 3.01
N GLY A 364 18.07 -7.42 2.19
CA GLY A 364 17.78 -7.00 0.81
C GLY A 364 18.74 -7.55 -0.24
N SER A 365 19.84 -8.19 0.15
CA SER A 365 20.77 -8.84 -0.78
C SER A 365 21.60 -9.92 -0.11
N LEU A 366 22.01 -10.94 -0.89
CA LEU A 366 22.84 -12.04 -0.44
C LEU A 366 24.33 -11.62 -0.47
N MET A 367 24.70 -10.77 0.48
CA MET A 367 26.08 -10.27 0.64
C MET A 367 26.66 -10.72 1.97
N ARG A 368 27.98 -11.03 1.99
CA ARG A 368 28.69 -11.34 3.21
C ARG A 368 28.55 -10.23 4.25
N GLY A 369 28.16 -10.57 5.45
CA GLY A 369 27.93 -9.62 6.56
C GLY A 369 26.48 -9.21 6.73
N LYS A 370 25.61 -9.50 5.78
CA LYS A 370 24.16 -9.35 5.95
C LYS A 370 23.54 -10.60 6.59
N ARG A 371 22.34 -10.46 7.08
CA ARG A 371 21.54 -11.56 7.64
C ARG A 371 21.19 -12.56 6.54
N ALA A 372 21.12 -13.83 6.89
CA ALA A 372 20.75 -14.90 5.95
C ALA A 372 19.22 -14.96 5.82
N ASP A 373 18.67 -13.94 5.18
CA ASP A 373 17.28 -13.88 4.72
C ASP A 373 17.30 -14.29 3.25
N LEU A 374 16.75 -15.44 2.95
CA LEU A 374 16.77 -15.97 1.59
C LEU A 374 15.54 -16.84 1.32
N VAL A 375 15.21 -16.92 0.05
CA VAL A 375 14.09 -17.71 -0.47
C VAL A 375 14.63 -18.69 -1.50
N VAL A 376 14.21 -19.94 -1.40
CA VAL A 376 14.44 -20.95 -2.42
C VAL A 376 13.16 -21.09 -3.24
N LEU A 377 13.27 -20.86 -4.53
CA LEU A 377 12.17 -20.96 -5.48
C LEU A 377 12.23 -22.29 -6.25
N SER A 378 11.07 -22.79 -6.65
CA SER A 378 10.94 -24.05 -7.41
C SER A 378 11.55 -23.99 -8.81
N LYS A 379 11.79 -22.79 -9.35
CA LYS A 379 12.39 -22.57 -10.69
C LYS A 379 13.23 -21.28 -10.69
N ASP A 380 14.20 -21.23 -11.62
CA ASP A 380 14.94 -20.02 -11.94
C ASP A 380 14.04 -19.03 -12.70
N LEU A 381 13.77 -17.87 -12.11
CA LEU A 381 12.89 -16.84 -12.70
C LEU A 381 13.43 -16.29 -14.02
N PHE A 382 14.76 -16.31 -14.24
CA PHE A 382 15.36 -15.86 -15.50
C PHE A 382 15.23 -16.88 -16.63
N ALA A 383 14.95 -18.15 -16.28
CA ALA A 383 14.70 -19.23 -17.23
C ALA A 383 13.21 -19.49 -17.50
N VAL A 384 12.33 -18.94 -16.66
CA VAL A 384 10.87 -19.09 -16.80
C VAL A 384 10.34 -18.02 -17.75
N PRO A 385 9.46 -18.36 -18.72
CA PRO A 385 8.76 -17.38 -19.54
C PRO A 385 7.99 -16.38 -18.63
N PRO A 386 7.99 -15.07 -18.94
CA PRO A 386 7.37 -14.06 -18.09
C PRO A 386 5.94 -14.38 -17.67
N GLN A 387 5.12 -14.95 -18.56
CA GLN A 387 3.74 -15.35 -18.31
C GLN A 387 3.56 -16.59 -17.41
N LYS A 388 4.63 -17.12 -16.89
CA LYS A 388 4.65 -18.29 -15.98
C LYS A 388 5.32 -17.98 -14.63
N ILE A 389 5.73 -16.74 -14.39
CA ILE A 389 6.39 -16.34 -13.14
C ILE A 389 5.47 -16.57 -11.94
N SER A 390 4.19 -16.27 -12.05
CA SER A 390 3.19 -16.49 -10.99
C SER A 390 3.00 -17.98 -10.63
N THR A 391 3.38 -18.90 -11.53
CA THR A 391 3.30 -20.35 -11.29
C THR A 391 4.49 -20.91 -10.52
N VAL A 392 5.54 -20.11 -10.35
CA VAL A 392 6.69 -20.47 -9.51
C VAL A 392 6.27 -20.33 -8.05
N PHE A 393 6.66 -21.29 -7.23
CA PHE A 393 6.34 -21.28 -5.80
C PHE A 393 7.60 -21.27 -4.94
N VAL A 394 7.41 -20.88 -3.69
CA VAL A 394 8.46 -20.88 -2.67
C VAL A 394 8.60 -22.29 -2.12
N GLU A 395 9.79 -22.86 -2.24
CA GLU A 395 10.13 -24.14 -1.60
C GLU A 395 10.52 -23.95 -0.14
N ARG A 396 11.38 -22.95 0.14
CA ARG A 396 11.84 -22.65 1.50
C ARG A 396 12.03 -21.17 1.69
N THR A 397 11.73 -20.72 2.90
CA THR A 397 12.02 -19.36 3.37
C THR A 397 12.91 -19.44 4.60
N TYR A 398 13.99 -18.69 4.59
CA TYR A 398 14.89 -18.55 5.73
C TYR A 398 14.92 -17.11 6.21
N MET A 399 14.80 -16.93 7.51
CA MET A 399 14.98 -15.64 8.21
C MET A 399 16.09 -15.77 9.26
N ASN A 400 17.09 -14.91 9.19
CA ASN A 400 18.29 -15.01 10.04
C ASN A 400 18.98 -16.38 9.98
N GLY A 401 18.89 -17.10 8.86
CA GLY A 401 19.41 -18.46 8.69
C GLY A 401 18.52 -19.56 9.27
N ASN A 402 17.42 -19.23 9.93
CA ASN A 402 16.45 -20.20 10.43
C ASN A 402 15.41 -20.49 9.36
N LEU A 403 15.11 -21.79 9.13
CA LEU A 403 14.02 -22.22 8.27
C LEU A 403 12.70 -21.82 8.93
N VAL A 404 11.92 -20.94 8.27
CA VAL A 404 10.61 -20.44 8.77
C VAL A 404 9.45 -20.96 7.94
N TYR A 405 9.72 -21.47 6.73
CA TYR A 405 8.75 -22.15 5.88
C TYR A 405 9.42 -23.19 4.98
N GLU A 406 8.78 -24.33 4.81
CA GLU A 406 9.12 -25.37 3.82
C GLU A 406 7.84 -25.88 3.18
N SER A 407 7.82 -25.91 1.85
CA SER A 407 6.67 -26.45 1.12
C SER A 407 6.58 -27.97 1.33
N GLY A 408 5.36 -28.48 1.52
CA GLY A 408 5.13 -29.93 1.56
C GLY A 408 5.16 -30.60 0.17
N ALA A 409 5.54 -29.87 -0.89
CA ALA A 409 5.64 -30.43 -2.23
C ALA A 409 6.85 -31.36 -2.30
N VAL A 410 6.60 -32.62 -2.61
CA VAL A 410 7.65 -33.60 -2.90
C VAL A 410 8.33 -33.14 -4.21
N THR A 411 9.60 -32.80 -4.14
CA THR A 411 10.43 -32.61 -5.34
C THR A 411 10.66 -34.01 -5.92
N ASP A 412 9.97 -34.34 -7.02
CA ASP A 412 10.29 -35.49 -7.85
C ASP A 412 11.61 -35.27 -8.63
#